data_18d96b2241b594520b0c1e068f912a91
#
_entry.id   18d96b2241b594520b0c1e068f912a91
#
_cell.length_a   1.000
_cell.length_b   1.000
_cell.length_c   1.000
_cell.angle_alpha   90.00
_cell.angle_beta   90.00
_cell.angle_gamma   90.00
#
_symmetry.space_group_name_H-M   'P 1'
#
loop_
_entity.id
_entity.type
_entity.pdbx_description
1 polymer ?
#
loop_
_entity_poly.entity_id
_entity_poly.type
_entity_poly.pdbx_seq_one_letter_code
_entity_poly.pdbx_strand_id
1 'polypeptide(L)'
;MMRDWADFFPDVLPAVELGTPEPTVVHQLRRAAQDFCHRTRAWRMTLEPITTVDSQSEYAIPLPEQATLVRLEGAELLGHGSVVLWRQGQGHGQYLMTPDARRVVLHRPVASDLDLVLDVTLKPGDMSMGIDDTVFDQYSEVIALGAVARLRGDPVLRGDFNTRCETINVELWRGRAAVRPRVRPYF
;
A
#
# COMPACT_ATOMS: atom_id res chain seq x y z
N MET A 1 6.06 7.91 -10.63
CA MET A 1 7.15 8.88 -10.31
C MET A 1 7.09 9.12 -8.80
N MET A 2 8.22 9.52 -8.16
CA MET A 2 8.19 9.79 -6.71
C MET A 2 8.40 11.27 -6.46
N ARG A 3 7.64 11.83 -5.52
CA ARG A 3 7.78 13.20 -4.99
C ARG A 3 8.70 13.18 -3.78
N ASP A 4 9.59 14.17 -3.72
CA ASP A 4 10.51 14.33 -2.59
C ASP A 4 9.77 14.75 -1.31
N TRP A 5 10.32 14.42 -0.14
CA TRP A 5 9.75 14.87 1.13
C TRP A 5 9.81 16.40 1.29
N ALA A 6 10.72 17.08 0.63
CA ALA A 6 10.81 18.54 0.64
C ALA A 6 9.58 19.22 0.02
N ASP A 7 8.86 18.56 -0.88
CA ASP A 7 7.64 19.09 -1.48
C ASP A 7 6.49 19.30 -0.46
N PHE A 8 6.57 18.66 0.72
CA PHE A 8 5.66 18.87 1.83
C PHE A 8 6.02 20.05 2.74
N PHE A 9 7.21 20.60 2.63
CA PHE A 9 7.69 21.65 3.55
C PHE A 9 6.79 22.89 3.60
N PRO A 10 6.22 23.38 2.49
CA PRO A 10 5.29 24.51 2.53
C PRO A 10 4.09 24.27 3.45
N ASP A 11 3.63 23.03 3.57
CA ASP A 11 2.46 22.66 4.38
C ASP A 11 2.81 22.37 5.85
N VAL A 12 4.05 21.98 6.12
CA VAL A 12 4.49 21.53 7.45
C VAL A 12 5.26 22.63 8.22
N LEU A 13 6.24 23.29 7.57
CA LEU A 13 7.12 24.22 8.25
C LEU A 13 6.41 25.41 8.92
N PRO A 14 5.35 26.01 8.33
CA PRO A 14 4.62 27.09 9.00
C PRO A 14 3.92 26.67 10.29
N ALA A 15 3.63 25.38 10.45
CA ALA A 15 2.90 24.83 11.56
C ALA A 15 3.78 24.25 12.68
N VAL A 16 5.10 24.24 12.54
CA VAL A 16 6.05 23.70 13.52
C VAL A 16 6.92 24.79 14.12
N GLU A 17 7.63 24.47 15.20
CA GLU A 17 8.52 25.44 15.86
C GLU A 17 9.68 25.86 14.93
N LEU A 18 9.98 27.15 14.97
CA LEU A 18 11.13 27.72 14.26
C LEU A 18 12.42 27.02 14.72
N GLY A 19 13.19 26.56 13.73
CA GLY A 19 14.47 25.86 14.00
C GLY A 19 14.35 24.35 14.13
N THR A 20 13.17 23.76 13.90
CA THR A 20 13.04 22.31 13.81
C THR A 20 13.94 21.78 12.67
N PRO A 21 14.87 20.83 12.95
CA PRO A 21 15.78 20.32 11.93
C PRO A 21 15.04 19.60 10.80
N GLU A 22 15.38 19.90 9.54
CA GLU A 22 14.78 19.25 8.36
C GLU A 22 14.79 17.71 8.43
N PRO A 23 15.88 17.04 8.86
CA PRO A 23 15.86 15.59 8.98
C PRO A 23 14.78 15.06 9.93
N THR A 24 14.45 15.83 10.98
CA THR A 24 13.37 15.49 11.92
C THR A 24 12.01 15.64 11.24
N VAL A 25 11.80 16.70 10.45
CA VAL A 25 10.58 16.91 9.66
C VAL A 25 10.40 15.78 8.66
N VAL A 26 11.42 15.45 7.88
CA VAL A 26 11.40 14.34 6.90
C VAL A 26 11.10 13.01 7.58
N HIS A 27 11.70 12.75 8.75
CA HIS A 27 11.41 11.53 9.50
C HIS A 27 9.92 11.43 9.89
N GLN A 28 9.35 12.53 10.40
CA GLN A 28 7.93 12.52 10.82
C GLN A 28 6.97 12.49 9.63
N LEU A 29 7.32 13.12 8.50
CA LEU A 29 6.58 13.00 7.24
C LEU A 29 6.54 11.55 6.76
N ARG A 30 7.70 10.88 6.72
CA ARG A 30 7.77 9.47 6.34
C ARG A 30 6.92 8.60 7.24
N ARG A 31 6.98 8.80 8.55
CA ARG A 31 6.17 8.06 9.53
C ARG A 31 4.67 8.34 9.37
N ALA A 32 4.27 9.58 9.10
CA ALA A 32 2.88 9.94 8.83
C ALA A 32 2.38 9.29 7.54
N ALA A 33 3.18 9.31 6.48
CA ALA A 33 2.86 8.67 5.21
C ALA A 33 2.76 7.14 5.33
N GLN A 34 3.64 6.50 6.09
CA GLN A 34 3.58 5.06 6.39
C GLN A 34 2.28 4.69 7.12
N ASP A 35 1.91 5.48 8.14
CA ASP A 35 0.67 5.27 8.91
C ASP A 35 -0.55 5.50 8.03
N PHE A 36 -0.56 6.57 7.23
CA PHE A 36 -1.59 6.88 6.26
C PHE A 36 -1.80 5.73 5.27
N CYS A 37 -0.75 5.30 4.56
CA CYS A 37 -0.84 4.22 3.58
C CYS A 37 -1.28 2.89 4.21
N HIS A 38 -0.81 2.60 5.44
CA HIS A 38 -1.21 1.39 6.16
C HIS A 38 -2.70 1.37 6.50
N ARG A 39 -3.27 2.50 6.92
CA ARG A 39 -4.68 2.63 7.32
C ARG A 39 -5.63 2.73 6.13
N THR A 40 -5.29 3.57 5.16
CA THR A 40 -6.19 3.88 4.04
C THR A 40 -6.06 2.89 2.89
N ARG A 41 -4.87 2.26 2.74
CA ARG A 41 -4.50 1.46 1.58
C ARG A 41 -4.64 2.25 0.27
N ALA A 42 -4.31 3.54 0.31
CA ALA A 42 -4.43 4.43 -0.83
C ALA A 42 -3.39 4.15 -1.91
N TRP A 43 -2.15 3.82 -1.53
CA TRP A 43 -1.10 3.49 -2.49
C TRP A 43 -1.25 2.05 -3.01
N ARG A 44 -2.01 1.91 -4.09
CA ARG A 44 -2.23 0.63 -4.76
C ARG A 44 -1.56 0.63 -6.11
N MET A 45 -1.02 -0.54 -6.47
CA MET A 45 -0.52 -0.76 -7.82
C MET A 45 -0.56 -2.24 -8.18
N THR A 46 -0.61 -2.49 -9.47
CA THR A 46 -0.34 -3.80 -10.07
C THR A 46 1.14 -3.87 -10.34
N LEU A 47 1.81 -4.91 -9.85
CA LEU A 47 3.25 -5.11 -10.03
C LEU A 47 3.55 -5.70 -11.41
N GLU A 48 4.81 -5.59 -11.81
CA GLU A 48 5.30 -6.29 -12.99
C GLU A 48 5.04 -7.80 -12.88
N PRO A 49 4.65 -8.46 -13.99
CA PRO A 49 4.38 -9.89 -13.98
C PRO A 49 5.60 -10.69 -13.55
N ILE A 50 5.36 -11.72 -12.74
CA ILE A 50 6.37 -12.70 -12.35
C ILE A 50 6.17 -13.92 -13.25
N THR A 51 7.14 -14.23 -14.09
CA THR A 51 7.09 -15.46 -14.92
C THR A 51 7.31 -16.68 -14.04
N THR A 52 6.38 -17.63 -14.08
CA THR A 52 6.45 -18.85 -13.27
C THR A 52 7.46 -19.84 -13.86
N VAL A 53 8.04 -20.66 -12.98
CA VAL A 53 9.01 -21.70 -13.34
C VAL A 53 8.47 -23.05 -12.87
N ASP A 54 8.63 -24.07 -13.68
CA ASP A 54 8.16 -25.43 -13.34
C ASP A 54 8.71 -25.91 -12.00
N SER A 55 7.85 -26.55 -11.21
CA SER A 55 8.20 -27.07 -9.88
C SER A 55 8.59 -26.01 -8.83
N GLN A 56 8.60 -24.73 -9.18
CA GLN A 56 8.82 -23.64 -8.22
C GLN A 56 7.50 -23.14 -7.64
N SER A 57 7.48 -22.95 -6.32
CA SER A 57 6.31 -22.42 -5.61
C SER A 57 6.55 -21.05 -4.93
N GLU A 58 7.80 -20.67 -4.76
CA GLU A 58 8.19 -19.43 -4.05
C GLU A 58 8.78 -18.42 -5.04
N TYR A 59 8.26 -17.18 -4.99
CA TYR A 59 8.68 -16.09 -5.87
C TYR A 59 8.93 -14.82 -5.07
N ALA A 60 9.95 -14.07 -5.45
CA ALA A 60 10.18 -12.73 -4.92
C ALA A 60 9.13 -11.76 -5.47
N ILE A 61 8.63 -10.86 -4.62
CA ILE A 61 7.73 -9.80 -5.04
C ILE A 61 8.56 -8.67 -5.65
N PRO A 62 8.31 -8.26 -6.91
CA PRO A 62 9.06 -7.18 -7.58
C PRO A 62 8.58 -5.81 -7.08
N LEU A 63 8.86 -5.50 -5.81
CA LEU A 63 8.48 -4.23 -5.20
C LEU A 63 9.27 -3.08 -5.83
N PRO A 64 8.64 -1.91 -6.05
CA PRO A 64 9.36 -0.70 -6.41
C PRO A 64 10.44 -0.38 -5.38
N GLU A 65 11.55 0.17 -5.85
CA GLU A 65 12.59 0.69 -4.97
C GLU A 65 11.98 1.68 -3.98
N GLN A 66 12.41 1.64 -2.71
CA GLN A 66 11.92 2.52 -1.64
C GLN A 66 10.47 2.28 -1.18
N ALA A 67 9.76 1.29 -1.69
CA ALA A 67 8.44 0.89 -1.22
C ALA A 67 8.50 -0.41 -0.40
N THR A 68 7.52 -0.56 0.48
CA THR A 68 7.34 -1.78 1.29
C THR A 68 5.90 -2.26 1.16
N LEU A 69 5.72 -3.58 1.06
CA LEU A 69 4.39 -4.19 0.99
C LEU A 69 3.62 -3.95 2.31
N VAL A 70 2.40 -3.44 2.18
CA VAL A 70 1.41 -3.43 3.26
C VAL A 70 0.56 -4.68 3.19
N ARG A 71 0.05 -4.98 1.98
CA ARG A 71 -0.85 -6.10 1.78
C ARG A 71 -0.90 -6.53 0.32
N LEU A 72 -1.06 -7.84 0.11
CA LEU A 72 -1.47 -8.40 -1.16
C LEU A 72 -3.00 -8.33 -1.27
N GLU A 73 -3.51 -7.63 -2.27
CA GLU A 73 -4.95 -7.40 -2.47
C GLU A 73 -5.56 -8.39 -3.46
N GLY A 74 -4.80 -8.80 -4.47
CA GLY A 74 -5.21 -9.74 -5.50
C GLY A 74 -4.02 -10.42 -6.16
N ALA A 75 -4.29 -11.52 -6.84
CA ALA A 75 -3.33 -12.19 -7.69
C ALA A 75 -4.08 -12.85 -8.86
N GLU A 76 -3.47 -12.83 -10.03
CA GLU A 76 -3.99 -13.43 -11.24
C GLU A 76 -2.89 -14.15 -12.01
N LEU A 77 -3.18 -15.36 -12.48
CA LEU A 77 -2.36 -16.03 -13.49
C LEU A 77 -2.96 -15.70 -14.86
N LEU A 78 -2.23 -14.98 -15.69
CA LEU A 78 -2.71 -14.56 -17.00
C LEU A 78 -3.14 -15.76 -17.84
N GLY A 79 -4.36 -15.70 -18.39
CA GLY A 79 -4.96 -16.81 -19.13
C GLY A 79 -5.61 -17.92 -18.28
N HIS A 80 -5.37 -17.94 -16.97
CA HIS A 80 -5.91 -18.95 -16.04
C HIS A 80 -6.84 -18.38 -14.96
N GLY A 81 -6.90 -17.05 -14.83
CA GLY A 81 -7.81 -16.34 -13.93
C GLY A 81 -7.24 -16.07 -12.53
N SER A 82 -8.11 -15.61 -11.65
CA SER A 82 -7.73 -15.16 -10.32
C SER A 82 -7.24 -16.30 -9.44
N VAL A 83 -6.13 -16.08 -8.74
CA VAL A 83 -5.61 -16.97 -7.72
C VAL A 83 -6.17 -16.54 -6.36
N VAL A 84 -6.73 -17.49 -5.62
CA VAL A 84 -7.33 -17.21 -4.31
C VAL A 84 -6.22 -16.89 -3.31
N LEU A 85 -6.33 -15.75 -2.62
CA LEU A 85 -5.44 -15.43 -1.52
C LEU A 85 -5.77 -16.31 -0.31
N TRP A 86 -4.75 -16.92 0.28
CA TRP A 86 -4.94 -17.78 1.45
C TRP A 86 -5.58 -17.01 2.61
N ARG A 87 -6.58 -17.64 3.20
CA ARG A 87 -7.20 -17.21 4.46
C ARG A 87 -7.29 -18.41 5.39
N GLN A 88 -7.16 -18.16 6.66
CA GLN A 88 -7.26 -19.21 7.68
C GLN A 88 -8.58 -20.00 7.51
N GLY A 89 -8.47 -21.32 7.46
CA GLY A 89 -9.62 -22.22 7.26
C GLY A 89 -9.89 -22.64 5.82
N GLN A 90 -9.15 -22.19 4.81
CA GLN A 90 -9.24 -22.71 3.45
C GLN A 90 -8.44 -24.00 3.32
N GLY A 91 -9.10 -25.10 2.95
CA GLY A 91 -8.47 -26.43 2.89
C GLY A 91 -8.20 -26.99 1.51
N HIS A 92 -8.80 -26.47 0.43
CA HIS A 92 -8.74 -27.06 -0.90
C HIS A 92 -8.57 -26.01 -2.00
N GLY A 93 -7.77 -26.34 -3.03
CA GLY A 93 -7.56 -25.52 -4.22
C GLY A 93 -6.19 -24.87 -4.29
N GLN A 94 -5.99 -24.08 -5.36
CA GLN A 94 -4.80 -23.25 -5.54
C GLN A 94 -4.95 -21.95 -4.78
N TYR A 95 -4.00 -21.63 -3.94
CA TYR A 95 -3.97 -20.36 -3.21
C TYR A 95 -2.56 -19.80 -3.11
N LEU A 96 -2.49 -18.50 -2.87
CA LEU A 96 -1.26 -17.74 -2.73
C LEU A 96 -1.14 -17.25 -1.28
N MET A 97 0.02 -17.44 -0.69
CA MET A 97 0.38 -16.94 0.63
C MET A 97 1.47 -15.88 0.52
N THR A 98 1.47 -14.95 1.47
CA THR A 98 2.56 -13.99 1.68
C THR A 98 3.14 -14.26 3.08
N PRO A 99 4.17 -15.11 3.19
CA PRO A 99 4.80 -15.41 4.49
C PRO A 99 5.53 -14.20 5.06
N ASP A 100 6.03 -13.34 4.20
CA ASP A 100 6.66 -12.07 4.55
C ASP A 100 6.37 -10.99 3.49
N ALA A 101 6.86 -9.75 3.72
CA ALA A 101 6.63 -8.63 2.82
C ALA A 101 7.44 -8.69 1.51
N ARG A 102 8.20 -9.73 1.26
CA ARG A 102 9.12 -9.82 0.10
C ARG A 102 8.86 -11.02 -0.79
N ARG A 103 8.08 -12.00 -0.33
CA ARG A 103 7.87 -13.27 -1.02
C ARG A 103 6.41 -13.65 -1.07
N VAL A 104 6.04 -14.31 -2.16
CA VAL A 104 4.77 -15.01 -2.30
C VAL A 104 5.03 -16.50 -2.52
N VAL A 105 4.15 -17.32 -1.98
CA VAL A 105 4.21 -18.77 -2.09
C VAL A 105 2.90 -19.30 -2.66
N LEU A 106 2.97 -19.96 -3.81
CA LEU A 106 1.87 -20.74 -4.38
C LEU A 106 1.77 -22.07 -3.63
N HIS A 107 0.58 -22.44 -3.21
CA HIS A 107 0.35 -23.71 -2.50
C HIS A 107 0.79 -24.92 -3.33
N ARG A 108 0.58 -24.85 -4.63
CA ARG A 108 1.06 -25.87 -5.59
C ARG A 108 1.83 -25.18 -6.69
N PRO A 109 2.96 -25.75 -7.13
CA PRO A 109 3.64 -25.28 -8.33
C PRO A 109 2.68 -25.24 -9.52
N VAL A 110 2.87 -24.29 -10.39
CA VAL A 110 2.15 -24.15 -11.66
C VAL A 110 3.11 -24.41 -12.80
N ALA A 111 2.59 -24.58 -14.00
CA ALA A 111 3.42 -24.76 -15.19
C ALA A 111 4.36 -23.55 -15.39
N SER A 112 5.47 -23.75 -16.07
CA SER A 112 6.39 -22.68 -16.47
C SER A 112 5.73 -21.72 -17.46
N ASP A 113 6.34 -20.54 -17.58
CA ASP A 113 5.99 -19.51 -18.57
C ASP A 113 4.58 -18.93 -18.46
N LEU A 114 4.00 -18.99 -17.25
CA LEU A 114 2.78 -18.26 -16.92
C LEU A 114 3.15 -16.96 -16.20
N ASP A 115 2.44 -15.89 -16.50
CA ASP A 115 2.63 -14.61 -15.85
C ASP A 115 1.71 -14.49 -14.61
N LEU A 116 2.33 -14.42 -13.42
CA LEU A 116 1.66 -14.14 -12.17
C LEU A 116 1.68 -12.64 -11.92
N VAL A 117 0.53 -12.03 -12.01
CA VAL A 117 0.31 -10.60 -11.74
C VAL A 117 -0.19 -10.42 -10.31
N LEU A 118 0.39 -9.47 -9.59
CA LEU A 118 0.07 -9.18 -8.19
C LEU A 118 -0.48 -7.77 -8.04
N ASP A 119 -1.66 -7.64 -7.45
CA ASP A 119 -2.21 -6.37 -6.99
C ASP A 119 -1.85 -6.15 -5.53
N VAL A 120 -1.16 -5.06 -5.25
CA VAL A 120 -0.62 -4.80 -3.91
C VAL A 120 -0.99 -3.43 -3.39
N THR A 121 -0.99 -3.31 -2.07
CA THR A 121 -0.96 -2.03 -1.36
C THR A 121 0.43 -1.83 -0.78
N LEU A 122 0.96 -0.64 -0.96
CA LEU A 122 2.32 -0.25 -0.58
C LEU A 122 2.30 0.87 0.47
N LYS A 123 3.47 1.07 1.07
CA LYS A 123 3.82 2.24 1.88
C LYS A 123 5.28 2.63 1.60
N PRO A 124 5.69 3.88 1.90
CA PRO A 124 7.11 4.25 1.85
C PRO A 124 7.94 3.36 2.75
N GLY A 125 9.09 2.92 2.27
CA GLY A 125 10.08 2.21 3.06
C GLY A 125 10.74 3.12 4.11
N ASP A 126 11.48 2.53 5.06
CA ASP A 126 12.13 3.29 6.14
C ASP A 126 13.24 4.23 5.62
N MET A 127 13.81 3.93 4.46
CA MET A 127 14.85 4.73 3.81
C MET A 127 14.34 5.48 2.57
N SER A 128 13.01 5.53 2.36
CA SER A 128 12.45 6.20 1.18
C SER A 128 12.81 7.69 1.16
N MET A 129 13.14 8.18 -0.04
CA MET A 129 13.44 9.59 -0.29
C MET A 129 12.20 10.41 -0.63
N GLY A 130 11.03 9.74 -0.75
CA GLY A 130 9.79 10.39 -1.10
C GLY A 130 8.59 9.44 -1.07
N ILE A 131 7.51 9.86 -1.72
CA ILE A 131 6.26 9.11 -1.86
C ILE A 131 5.80 9.11 -3.32
N ASP A 132 4.93 8.19 -3.67
CA ASP A 132 4.32 8.13 -5.00
C ASP A 132 3.55 9.43 -5.35
N ASP A 133 3.72 9.90 -6.58
CA ASP A 133 3.07 11.11 -7.11
C ASP A 133 1.56 11.11 -6.91
N THR A 134 0.91 9.98 -7.20
CA THR A 134 -0.56 9.89 -7.11
C THR A 134 -1.03 10.04 -5.67
N VAL A 135 -0.28 9.48 -4.72
CA VAL A 135 -0.59 9.61 -3.29
C VAL A 135 -0.32 11.04 -2.81
N PHE A 136 0.76 11.66 -3.28
CA PHE A 136 1.09 13.05 -2.97
C PHE A 136 -0.01 13.98 -3.47
N ASP A 137 -0.35 13.92 -4.75
CA ASP A 137 -1.32 14.83 -5.38
C ASP A 137 -2.71 14.75 -4.76
N GLN A 138 -3.10 13.59 -4.25
CA GLN A 138 -4.43 13.39 -3.66
C GLN A 138 -4.48 13.61 -2.15
N TYR A 139 -3.39 13.37 -1.43
CA TYR A 139 -3.43 13.24 0.04
C TYR A 139 -2.31 13.98 0.78
N SER A 140 -1.56 14.86 0.11
CA SER A 140 -0.45 15.62 0.73
C SER A 140 -0.89 16.36 1.98
N GLU A 141 -2.05 17.03 1.97
CA GLU A 141 -2.57 17.77 3.13
C GLU A 141 -2.81 16.87 4.35
N VAL A 142 -3.35 15.65 4.13
CA VAL A 142 -3.63 14.73 5.24
C VAL A 142 -2.32 14.16 5.80
N ILE A 143 -1.36 13.85 4.95
CA ILE A 143 -0.05 13.37 5.37
C ILE A 143 0.71 14.48 6.14
N ALA A 144 0.68 15.73 5.64
CA ALA A 144 1.24 16.88 6.31
C ALA A 144 0.63 17.10 7.70
N LEU A 145 -0.71 17.04 7.81
CA LEU A 145 -1.43 17.09 9.10
C LEU A 145 -0.92 16.01 10.06
N GLY A 146 -0.74 14.78 9.58
CA GLY A 146 -0.20 13.68 10.38
C GLY A 146 1.23 13.92 10.87
N ALA A 147 2.08 14.55 10.04
CA ALA A 147 3.43 14.93 10.40
C ALA A 147 3.46 16.06 11.45
N VAL A 148 2.65 17.11 11.26
CA VAL A 148 2.51 18.23 12.21
C VAL A 148 2.01 17.72 13.56
N ALA A 149 1.00 16.85 13.58
CA ALA A 149 0.48 16.24 14.80
C ALA A 149 1.55 15.48 15.60
N ARG A 150 2.48 14.83 14.89
CA ARG A 150 3.61 14.10 15.50
C ARG A 150 4.70 15.06 16.01
N LEU A 151 5.03 16.09 15.23
CA LEU A 151 6.05 17.09 15.58
C LEU A 151 5.63 17.90 16.80
N ARG A 152 4.37 18.29 16.89
CA ARG A 152 3.83 19.07 18.01
C ARG A 152 3.41 18.22 19.20
N GLY A 153 3.27 16.91 19.02
CA GLY A 153 2.73 16.02 20.05
C GLY A 153 1.25 16.31 20.37
N ASP A 154 0.52 16.95 19.45
CA ASP A 154 -0.84 17.45 19.65
C ASP A 154 -1.86 16.31 19.48
N PRO A 155 -2.62 15.95 20.55
CA PRO A 155 -3.61 14.88 20.48
C PRO A 155 -4.84 15.25 19.64
N VAL A 156 -5.19 16.54 19.52
CA VAL A 156 -6.33 16.99 18.72
C VAL A 156 -6.03 16.80 17.24
N LEU A 157 -4.86 17.31 16.78
CA LEU A 157 -4.44 17.12 15.38
C LEU A 157 -4.27 15.63 15.04
N ARG A 158 -3.84 14.81 16.00
CA ARG A 158 -3.78 13.36 15.83
C ARG A 158 -5.17 12.75 15.67
N GLY A 159 -6.16 13.22 16.42
CA GLY A 159 -7.56 12.83 16.27
C GLY A 159 -8.10 13.18 14.89
N ASP A 160 -7.84 14.39 14.41
CA ASP A 160 -8.25 14.85 13.08
C ASP A 160 -7.60 14.03 11.96
N PHE A 161 -6.30 13.74 12.07
CA PHE A 161 -5.60 12.86 11.13
C PHE A 161 -6.25 11.47 11.08
N ASN A 162 -6.56 10.87 12.24
CA ASN A 162 -7.19 9.56 12.32
C ASN A 162 -8.57 9.57 11.64
N THR A 163 -9.40 10.57 11.92
CA THR A 163 -10.74 10.72 11.35
C THR A 163 -10.68 10.87 9.83
N ARG A 164 -9.74 11.69 9.31
CA ARG A 164 -9.54 11.82 7.86
C ARG A 164 -9.10 10.52 7.21
N CYS A 165 -8.18 9.77 7.82
CA CYS A 165 -7.77 8.45 7.33
C CYS A 165 -8.95 7.47 7.27
N GLU A 166 -9.82 7.46 8.28
CA GLU A 166 -11.02 6.60 8.30
C GLU A 166 -12.00 6.99 7.20
N THR A 167 -12.25 8.27 7.00
CA THR A 167 -13.13 8.79 5.93
C THR A 167 -12.60 8.36 4.56
N ILE A 168 -11.32 8.59 4.28
CA ILE A 168 -10.68 8.21 3.03
C ILE A 168 -10.75 6.69 2.82
N ASN A 169 -10.49 5.90 3.86
CA ASN A 169 -10.59 4.45 3.77
C ASN A 169 -12.01 4.00 3.40
N VAL A 170 -13.05 4.60 4.01
CA VAL A 170 -14.45 4.30 3.67
C VAL A 170 -14.77 4.68 2.23
N GLU A 171 -14.32 5.84 1.75
CA GLU A 171 -14.53 6.30 0.37
C GLU A 171 -13.87 5.36 -0.65
N LEU A 172 -12.61 4.99 -0.41
CA LEU A 172 -11.89 4.02 -1.23
C LEU A 172 -12.57 2.65 -1.25
N TRP A 173 -13.15 2.22 -0.12
CA TRP A 173 -13.91 0.97 -0.05
C TRP A 173 -15.22 1.04 -0.82
N ARG A 174 -15.98 2.13 -0.71
CA ARG A 174 -17.22 2.35 -1.46
C ARG A 174 -16.98 2.36 -2.96
N GLY A 175 -15.94 3.06 -3.43
CA GLY A 175 -15.54 3.03 -4.82
C GLY A 175 -15.24 1.60 -5.33
N ARG A 176 -14.60 0.78 -4.52
CA ARG A 176 -14.28 -0.63 -4.85
C ARG A 176 -15.53 -1.52 -4.89
N ALA A 177 -16.49 -1.31 -4.00
CA ALA A 177 -17.73 -2.09 -3.97
C ALA A 177 -18.58 -1.84 -5.22
N ALA A 178 -18.50 -0.63 -5.80
CA ALA A 178 -19.21 -0.29 -7.03
C ALA A 178 -18.66 -1.02 -8.28
N VAL A 179 -17.39 -1.42 -8.26
CA VAL A 179 -16.72 -2.13 -9.38
C VAL A 179 -16.92 -3.64 -9.32
N ARG A 180 -17.38 -4.20 -8.20
CA ARG A 180 -17.67 -5.63 -8.14
C ARG A 180 -18.87 -5.95 -9.03
N PRO A 181 -18.75 -6.86 -10.02
CA PRO A 181 -19.90 -7.30 -10.79
C PRO A 181 -20.96 -7.84 -9.82
N ARG A 182 -22.18 -7.34 -9.95
CA ARG A 182 -23.31 -7.86 -9.20
C ARG A 182 -23.38 -9.35 -9.50
N VAL A 183 -23.33 -10.18 -8.47
CA VAL A 183 -23.62 -11.60 -8.58
C VAL A 183 -24.99 -11.69 -9.25
N ARG A 184 -25.07 -12.32 -10.43
CA ARG A 184 -26.34 -12.57 -11.09
C ARG A 184 -27.17 -13.42 -10.13
N PRO A 185 -28.41 -13.02 -9.80
CA PRO A 185 -29.28 -13.91 -9.04
C PRO A 185 -29.46 -15.20 -9.85
N TYR A 186 -29.15 -16.30 -9.22
CA TYR A 186 -29.53 -17.61 -9.79
C TYR A 186 -31.04 -17.68 -9.80
N PHE A 187 -31.60 -17.77 -10.99
CA PHE A 187 -32.95 -18.26 -11.20
C PHE A 187 -32.90 -19.74 -11.49
#